data_640f8189d4b18dd40c2a3da5fab6ac93
#
_entry.id   640f8189d4b18dd40c2a3da5fab6ac93
#
_cell.length_a   1.000
_cell.length_b   1.000
_cell.length_c   1.000
_cell.angle_alpha   90.00
_cell.angle_beta   90.00
_cell.angle_gamma   90.00
#
_symmetry.space_group_name_H-M   'P 1'
#
loop_
_entity.id
_entity.type
_entity.pdbx_description
1 polymer ?
#
loop_
_entity_poly.entity_id
_entity_poly.type
_entity_poly.pdbx_seq_one_letter_code
_entity_poly.pdbx_strand_id
1 'polypeptide(L)'
;MNNIKELRNKSNMTQKQFAEKYNIPLRTIQKWERNGSTPPDYIISLIENNMFMENTELFMECYWKEEKTATVRLDSKYAYISRYTSHPVKQLFYADKITRFEFGEILEDRCWDKRRPDIDKILELIGLDEYNPYEICRHTHGQMYQDNIWFRFPGELLTYKELKYV
;
A
#
# COMPACT_ATOMS: atom_id res chain seq x y z
N MET A 1 19.02 5.79 -21.88
CA MET A 1 18.75 4.43 -21.34
C MET A 1 17.48 3.93 -21.98
N ASN A 2 17.44 2.65 -22.41
CA ASN A 2 16.25 2.13 -23.09
C ASN A 2 15.26 1.57 -22.07
N ASN A 3 14.35 2.42 -21.61
CA ASN A 3 13.41 2.18 -20.52
C ASN A 3 12.52 0.94 -20.75
N ILE A 4 12.06 0.71 -21.99
CA ILE A 4 11.18 -0.44 -22.32
C ILE A 4 11.90 -1.78 -22.12
N LYS A 5 13.15 -1.89 -22.57
CA LYS A 5 13.93 -3.11 -22.42
C LYS A 5 14.20 -3.44 -20.94
N GLU A 6 14.45 -2.41 -20.13
CA GLU A 6 14.63 -2.56 -18.68
C GLU A 6 13.35 -3.03 -17.99
N LEU A 7 12.20 -2.42 -18.31
CA LEU A 7 10.89 -2.82 -17.77
C LEU A 7 10.55 -4.26 -18.13
N ARG A 8 10.75 -4.64 -19.39
CA ARG A 8 10.53 -6.02 -19.82
C ARG A 8 11.43 -7.01 -19.08
N ASN A 9 12.72 -6.69 -18.92
CA ASN A 9 13.65 -7.55 -18.20
C ASN A 9 13.28 -7.71 -16.73
N LYS A 10 12.83 -6.62 -16.06
CA LYS A 10 12.30 -6.68 -14.69
C LYS A 10 11.07 -7.58 -14.55
N SER A 11 10.28 -7.69 -15.63
CA SER A 11 9.10 -8.58 -15.67
C SER A 11 9.43 -10.03 -16.04
N ASN A 12 10.69 -10.36 -16.33
CA ASN A 12 11.13 -11.67 -16.83
C ASN A 12 10.36 -12.15 -18.10
N MET A 13 9.95 -11.23 -18.97
CA MET A 13 9.16 -11.52 -20.15
C MET A 13 10.00 -11.49 -21.43
N THR A 14 9.64 -12.34 -22.40
CA THR A 14 10.09 -12.21 -23.79
C THR A 14 9.44 -10.98 -24.44
N GLN A 15 10.00 -10.48 -25.53
CA GLN A 15 9.41 -9.36 -26.28
C GLN A 15 7.97 -9.65 -26.73
N LYS A 16 7.69 -10.89 -27.12
CA LYS A 16 6.36 -11.34 -27.53
C LYS A 16 5.36 -11.30 -26.36
N GLN A 17 5.72 -11.89 -25.21
CA GLN A 17 4.89 -11.88 -24.00
C GLN A 17 4.61 -10.46 -23.51
N PHE A 18 5.64 -9.58 -23.53
CA PHE A 18 5.50 -8.20 -23.11
C PHE A 18 4.59 -7.40 -24.07
N ALA A 19 4.72 -7.63 -25.37
CA ALA A 19 3.86 -7.04 -26.39
C ALA A 19 2.39 -7.46 -26.21
N GLU A 20 2.14 -8.75 -26.01
CA GLU A 20 0.80 -9.30 -25.77
C GLU A 20 0.18 -8.76 -24.47
N LYS A 21 0.95 -8.75 -23.37
CA LYS A 21 0.48 -8.27 -22.08
C LYS A 21 -0.01 -6.82 -22.10
N TYR A 22 0.74 -5.93 -22.75
CA TYR A 22 0.42 -4.50 -22.79
C TYR A 22 -0.34 -4.08 -24.07
N ASN A 23 -0.77 -5.07 -24.88
CA ASN A 23 -1.46 -4.84 -26.15
C ASN A 23 -0.72 -3.86 -27.07
N ILE A 24 0.60 -3.99 -27.15
CA ILE A 24 1.48 -3.18 -27.99
C ILE A 24 2.00 -4.08 -29.12
N PRO A 25 1.94 -3.68 -30.40
CA PRO A 25 2.47 -4.50 -31.49
C PRO A 25 3.93 -4.90 -31.26
N LEU A 26 4.25 -6.20 -31.44
CA LEU A 26 5.61 -6.72 -31.23
C LEU A 26 6.68 -5.91 -31.98
N ARG A 27 6.37 -5.51 -33.24
CA ARG A 27 7.26 -4.70 -34.06
C ARG A 27 7.57 -3.34 -33.40
N THR A 28 6.63 -2.78 -32.66
CA THR A 28 6.80 -1.52 -31.93
C THR A 28 7.74 -1.70 -30.76
N ILE A 29 7.57 -2.76 -29.96
CA ILE A 29 8.49 -3.11 -28.86
C ILE A 29 9.90 -3.31 -29.39
N GLN A 30 10.06 -4.08 -30.47
CA GLN A 30 11.34 -4.30 -31.12
C GLN A 30 12.00 -3.00 -31.62
N LYS A 31 11.21 -2.08 -32.19
CA LYS A 31 11.70 -0.79 -32.65
C LYS A 31 12.18 0.06 -31.48
N TRP A 32 11.43 0.12 -30.40
CA TRP A 32 11.81 0.85 -29.18
C TRP A 32 13.08 0.25 -28.53
N GLU A 33 13.16 -1.06 -28.40
CA GLU A 33 14.34 -1.71 -27.79
C GLU A 33 15.63 -1.58 -28.62
N ARG A 34 15.51 -1.39 -29.94
CA ARG A 34 16.63 -1.11 -30.84
C ARG A 34 16.97 0.38 -30.98
N ASN A 35 16.34 1.24 -30.19
CA ASN A 35 16.45 2.71 -30.27
C ASN A 35 16.05 3.29 -31.64
N GLY A 36 15.22 2.57 -32.40
CA GLY A 36 14.69 3.05 -33.69
C GLY A 36 13.60 4.11 -33.53
N SER A 37 13.05 4.27 -32.32
CA SER A 37 12.17 5.37 -31.89
C SER A 37 12.06 5.33 -30.36
N THR A 38 11.65 6.45 -29.75
CA THR A 38 11.42 6.55 -28.33
C THR A 38 9.95 6.23 -28.02
N PRO A 39 9.66 5.38 -27.02
CA PRO A 39 8.29 5.20 -26.55
C PRO A 39 7.77 6.50 -25.93
N PRO A 40 6.49 6.83 -26.10
CA PRO A 40 5.88 7.96 -25.41
C PRO A 40 5.96 7.82 -23.89
N ASP A 41 6.21 8.91 -23.17
CA ASP A 41 6.38 8.90 -21.70
C ASP A 41 5.16 8.34 -20.96
N TYR A 42 3.95 8.61 -21.48
CA TYR A 42 2.72 8.07 -20.88
C TYR A 42 2.64 6.55 -20.97
N ILE A 43 3.20 5.91 -22.01
CA ILE A 43 3.27 4.45 -22.14
C ILE A 43 4.21 3.88 -21.09
N ILE A 44 5.37 4.51 -20.88
CA ILE A 44 6.31 4.10 -19.83
C ILE A 44 5.62 4.17 -18.47
N SER A 45 4.99 5.29 -18.16
CA SER A 45 4.29 5.49 -16.88
C SER A 45 3.14 4.49 -16.66
N LEU A 46 2.38 4.17 -17.72
CA LEU A 46 1.31 3.15 -17.64
C LEU A 46 1.87 1.76 -17.34
N ILE A 47 2.97 1.37 -17.99
CA ILE A 47 3.62 0.07 -17.75
C ILE A 47 4.19 0.01 -16.33
N GLU A 48 4.90 1.05 -15.88
CA GLU A 48 5.46 1.14 -14.54
C GLU A 48 4.38 1.05 -13.46
N ASN A 49 3.27 1.78 -13.62
CA ASN A 49 2.13 1.73 -12.72
C ASN A 49 1.49 0.33 -12.67
N ASN A 50 1.31 -0.30 -13.84
CA ASN A 50 0.74 -1.65 -13.89
C ASN A 50 1.65 -2.65 -13.18
N MET A 51 2.96 -2.62 -13.43
CA MET A 51 3.95 -3.46 -12.75
C MET A 51 3.96 -3.21 -11.24
N PHE A 52 3.86 -1.95 -10.81
CA PHE A 52 3.76 -1.59 -9.40
C PHE A 52 2.51 -2.20 -8.75
N MET A 53 1.36 -2.07 -9.40
CA MET A 53 0.09 -2.60 -8.89
C MET A 53 0.08 -4.13 -8.80
N GLU A 54 0.74 -4.82 -9.73
CA GLU A 54 0.88 -6.29 -9.72
C GLU A 54 1.83 -6.81 -8.63
N ASN A 55 2.87 -6.03 -8.30
CA ASN A 55 3.90 -6.44 -7.32
C ASN A 55 3.61 -5.94 -5.90
N THR A 56 2.52 -5.23 -5.70
CA THR A 56 2.11 -4.73 -4.38
C THR A 56 0.65 -5.06 -4.11
N GLU A 57 0.33 -5.31 -2.83
CA GLU A 57 -1.04 -5.52 -2.38
C GLU A 57 -1.56 -4.26 -1.68
N LEU A 58 -2.83 -3.91 -1.93
CA LEU A 58 -3.51 -2.91 -1.13
C LEU A 58 -3.67 -3.46 0.28
N PHE A 59 -3.05 -2.81 1.26
CA PHE A 59 -3.15 -3.22 2.65
C PHE A 59 -4.26 -2.47 3.38
N MET A 60 -4.26 -1.12 3.28
CA MET A 60 -5.30 -0.32 3.92
C MET A 60 -5.44 1.06 3.27
N GLU A 61 -6.56 1.69 3.55
CA GLU A 61 -6.80 3.11 3.33
C GLU A 61 -6.85 3.83 4.68
N CYS A 62 -6.20 4.98 4.79
CA CYS A 62 -6.22 5.81 6.00
C CYS A 62 -7.22 6.96 5.81
N TYR A 63 -7.97 7.24 6.85
CA TYR A 63 -8.96 8.30 6.88
C TYR A 63 -8.74 9.20 8.10
N TRP A 64 -9.12 10.45 7.97
CA TRP A 64 -9.41 11.37 9.07
C TRP A 64 -10.90 11.70 8.98
N LYS A 65 -11.71 11.16 9.91
CA LYS A 65 -13.16 11.15 9.79
C LYS A 65 -13.59 10.56 8.43
N GLU A 66 -14.34 11.31 7.61
CA GLU A 66 -14.79 10.86 6.29
C GLU A 66 -13.77 11.15 5.15
N GLU A 67 -12.70 11.87 5.44
CA GLU A 67 -11.70 12.27 4.44
C GLU A 67 -10.59 11.22 4.30
N LYS A 68 -10.44 10.66 3.10
CA LYS A 68 -9.32 9.75 2.82
C LYS A 68 -8.01 10.53 2.76
N THR A 69 -7.04 10.15 3.59
CA THR A 69 -5.76 10.86 3.78
C THR A 69 -4.58 10.12 3.16
N ALA A 70 -4.65 8.80 3.10
CA ALA A 70 -3.61 8.00 2.44
C ALA A 70 -4.15 6.64 1.99
N THR A 71 -3.39 6.01 1.09
CA THR A 71 -3.52 4.59 0.73
C THR A 71 -2.18 3.92 0.93
N VAL A 72 -2.15 2.76 1.57
CA VAL A 72 -0.94 1.96 1.80
C VAL A 72 -1.00 0.67 1.01
N ARG A 73 0.03 0.43 0.21
CA ARG A 73 0.26 -0.83 -0.50
C ARG A 73 1.54 -1.47 0.03
N LEU A 74 1.58 -2.78 0.08
CA LEU A 74 2.69 -3.55 0.63
C LEU A 74 3.30 -4.47 -0.43
N ASP A 75 4.63 -4.59 -0.42
CA ASP A 75 5.34 -5.75 -0.95
C ASP A 75 6.05 -6.51 0.19
N SER A 76 6.94 -7.43 -0.14
CA SER A 76 7.66 -8.23 0.86
C SER A 76 8.63 -7.41 1.75
N LYS A 77 9.03 -6.20 1.33
CA LYS A 77 10.07 -5.40 1.99
C LYS A 77 9.61 -4.03 2.45
N TYR A 78 8.67 -3.42 1.73
CA TYR A 78 8.30 -2.02 1.88
C TYR A 78 6.80 -1.82 1.99
N ALA A 79 6.43 -0.72 2.63
CA ALA A 79 5.14 -0.08 2.53
C ALA A 79 5.28 1.16 1.63
N TYR A 80 4.36 1.28 0.66
CA TYR A 80 4.26 2.39 -0.26
C TYR A 80 3.01 3.19 0.08
N ILE A 81 3.19 4.47 0.33
CA ILE A 81 2.15 5.37 0.82
C ILE A 81 1.81 6.41 -0.25
N SER A 82 0.59 6.36 -0.77
CA SER A 82 0.03 7.44 -1.59
C SER A 82 -0.71 8.40 -0.66
N ARG A 83 -0.15 9.59 -0.43
CA ARG A 83 -0.72 10.61 0.46
C ARG A 83 -1.63 11.56 -0.30
N TYR A 84 -2.78 11.90 0.28
CA TYR A 84 -3.78 12.81 -0.30
C TYR A 84 -3.94 14.11 0.48
N THR A 85 -3.23 14.24 1.62
CA THR A 85 -3.20 15.45 2.44
C THR A 85 -1.78 15.73 2.92
N SER A 86 -1.45 16.99 3.14
CA SER A 86 -0.23 17.45 3.83
C SER A 86 -0.54 18.07 5.20
N HIS A 87 -1.81 18.02 5.63
CA HIS A 87 -2.24 18.62 6.90
C HIS A 87 -1.70 17.80 8.09
N PRO A 88 -0.89 18.38 9.00
CA PRO A 88 -0.15 17.62 10.00
C PRO A 88 -1.04 16.84 10.99
N VAL A 89 -2.26 17.32 11.26
CA VAL A 89 -3.21 16.64 12.17
C VAL A 89 -3.94 15.48 11.49
N LYS A 90 -4.04 15.49 10.16
CA LYS A 90 -4.79 14.49 9.40
C LYS A 90 -3.90 13.39 8.84
N GLN A 91 -2.59 13.62 8.81
CA GLN A 91 -1.66 12.70 8.17
C GLN A 91 -0.93 11.85 9.20
N LEU A 92 -0.87 10.55 8.96
CA LEU A 92 -0.13 9.58 9.78
C LEU A 92 1.28 9.34 9.22
N PHE A 93 1.45 9.45 7.92
CA PHE A 93 2.71 9.12 7.22
C PHE A 93 3.38 10.38 6.67
N TYR A 94 4.71 10.47 6.83
CA TYR A 94 5.53 11.60 6.36
C TYR A 94 6.44 11.23 5.18
N ALA A 95 6.54 9.94 4.82
CA ALA A 95 7.29 9.45 3.68
C ALA A 95 6.38 8.62 2.75
N ASP A 96 6.72 8.60 1.45
CA ASP A 96 5.95 7.86 0.43
C ASP A 96 6.38 6.39 0.34
N LYS A 97 7.52 6.04 0.97
CA LYS A 97 8.04 4.68 1.05
C LYS A 97 8.81 4.49 2.34
N ILE A 98 8.47 3.45 3.09
CA ILE A 98 9.12 3.03 4.34
C ILE A 98 9.32 1.53 4.34
N THR A 99 10.19 1.02 5.20
CA THR A 99 10.36 -0.43 5.38
C THR A 99 9.14 -1.04 6.07
N ARG A 100 8.97 -2.37 5.94
CA ARG A 100 7.94 -3.11 6.68
C ARG A 100 8.12 -3.00 8.20
N PHE A 101 9.36 -2.85 8.66
CA PHE A 101 9.67 -2.66 10.08
C PHE A 101 9.15 -1.30 10.57
N GLU A 102 9.55 -0.21 9.92
CA GLU A 102 9.06 1.15 10.26
C GLU A 102 7.53 1.25 10.17
N PHE A 103 6.93 0.59 9.18
CA PHE A 103 5.48 0.52 9.06
C PHE A 103 4.85 -0.22 10.24
N GLY A 104 5.45 -1.33 10.67
CA GLY A 104 5.03 -2.07 11.87
C GLY A 104 5.09 -1.23 13.14
N GLU A 105 6.14 -0.43 13.33
CA GLU A 105 6.25 0.51 14.47
C GLU A 105 5.13 1.56 14.46
N ILE A 106 4.80 2.13 13.30
CA ILE A 106 3.68 3.07 13.17
C ILE A 106 2.34 2.41 13.52
N LEU A 107 2.14 1.15 13.13
CA LEU A 107 0.94 0.40 13.52
C LEU A 107 0.94 0.07 15.02
N GLU A 108 2.12 -0.25 15.63
CA GLU A 108 2.23 -0.50 17.05
C GLU A 108 1.83 0.72 17.88
N ASP A 109 2.18 1.93 17.43
CA ASP A 109 1.75 3.19 18.06
C ASP A 109 0.21 3.40 18.01
N ARG A 110 -0.50 2.64 17.18
CA ARG A 110 -1.96 2.60 17.07
C ARG A 110 -2.62 1.43 17.81
N CYS A 111 -1.84 0.70 18.58
CA CYS A 111 -2.28 -0.46 19.36
C CYS A 111 -2.21 -0.18 20.86
N TRP A 112 -2.79 -1.05 21.66
CA TRP A 112 -2.53 -1.05 23.10
C TRP A 112 -1.07 -1.40 23.37
N ASP A 113 -0.48 -0.80 24.42
CA ASP A 113 0.88 -1.12 24.84
C ASP A 113 0.99 -2.63 25.17
N LYS A 114 1.91 -3.32 24.50
CA LYS A 114 2.17 -4.75 24.69
C LYS A 114 2.62 -5.15 26.09
N ARG A 115 3.06 -4.16 26.92
CA ARG A 115 3.49 -4.37 28.31
C ARG A 115 2.32 -4.25 29.31
N ARG A 116 1.11 -4.00 28.86
CA ARG A 116 -0.06 -3.95 29.75
C ARG A 116 -0.26 -5.30 30.43
N PRO A 117 -0.56 -5.32 31.77
CA PRO A 117 -0.78 -6.57 32.48
C PRO A 117 -2.00 -7.39 32.00
N ASP A 118 -2.93 -6.74 31.32
CA ASP A 118 -4.19 -7.31 30.80
C ASP A 118 -4.18 -7.54 29.30
N ILE A 119 -3.01 -7.41 28.64
CA ILE A 119 -2.92 -7.48 27.18
C ILE A 119 -3.43 -8.80 26.60
N ASP A 120 -3.08 -9.93 27.23
CA ASP A 120 -3.51 -11.26 26.76
C ASP A 120 -5.04 -11.40 26.78
N LYS A 121 -5.72 -10.86 27.80
CA LYS A 121 -7.18 -10.84 27.86
C LYS A 121 -7.80 -9.96 26.78
N ILE A 122 -7.17 -8.83 26.47
CA ILE A 122 -7.63 -7.93 25.39
C ILE A 122 -7.50 -8.62 24.04
N LEU A 123 -6.37 -9.30 23.80
CA LEU A 123 -6.15 -10.05 22.56
C LEU A 123 -7.18 -11.18 22.41
N GLU A 124 -7.43 -11.95 23.48
CA GLU A 124 -8.46 -13.00 23.49
C GLU A 124 -9.85 -12.44 23.15
N LEU A 125 -10.23 -11.27 23.69
CA LEU A 125 -11.52 -10.61 23.40
C LEU A 125 -11.70 -10.23 21.92
N ILE A 126 -10.61 -9.95 21.21
CA ILE A 126 -10.64 -9.66 19.77
C ILE A 126 -10.26 -10.88 18.91
N GLY A 127 -10.09 -12.07 19.53
CA GLY A 127 -9.83 -13.33 18.84
C GLY A 127 -8.41 -13.51 18.34
N LEU A 128 -7.42 -12.88 19.00
CA LEU A 128 -6.01 -13.00 18.66
C LEU A 128 -5.27 -13.81 19.73
N ASP A 129 -4.41 -14.75 19.29
CA ASP A 129 -3.58 -15.60 20.15
C ASP A 129 -2.23 -14.93 20.52
N GLU A 130 -1.79 -13.93 19.74
CA GLU A 130 -0.52 -13.24 19.93
C GLU A 130 -0.60 -11.76 19.59
N TYR A 131 0.33 -10.97 20.15
CA TYR A 131 0.43 -9.55 19.86
C TYR A 131 1.02 -9.33 18.47
N ASN A 132 0.19 -8.87 17.54
CA ASN A 132 0.56 -8.53 16.18
C ASN A 132 -0.08 -7.19 15.77
N PRO A 133 0.68 -6.10 15.63
CA PRO A 133 0.13 -4.79 15.31
C PRO A 133 -0.70 -4.74 14.01
N TYR A 134 -0.33 -5.57 13.02
CA TYR A 134 -1.08 -5.65 11.76
C TYR A 134 -2.50 -6.21 11.99
N GLU A 135 -2.61 -7.29 12.76
CA GLU A 135 -3.89 -7.92 13.06
C GLU A 135 -4.70 -7.10 14.08
N ILE A 136 -4.06 -6.54 15.12
CA ILE A 136 -4.73 -5.64 16.06
C ILE A 136 -5.36 -4.47 15.31
N CYS A 137 -4.61 -3.81 14.42
CA CYS A 137 -5.15 -2.71 13.61
C CYS A 137 -6.29 -3.16 12.68
N ARG A 138 -6.29 -4.41 12.18
CA ARG A 138 -7.42 -4.95 11.40
C ARG A 138 -8.71 -5.03 12.23
N HIS A 139 -8.61 -5.45 13.49
CA HIS A 139 -9.76 -5.57 14.39
C HIS A 139 -10.23 -4.23 14.95
N THR A 140 -9.30 -3.32 15.25
CA THR A 140 -9.60 -2.03 15.88
C THR A 140 -9.74 -0.87 14.90
N HIS A 141 -9.49 -1.12 13.60
CA HIS A 141 -9.33 -0.08 12.58
C HIS A 141 -8.28 0.99 12.96
N GLY A 142 -7.33 0.64 13.81
CA GLY A 142 -6.28 1.54 14.32
C GLY A 142 -6.83 2.78 15.01
N GLN A 143 -8.06 2.72 15.55
CA GLN A 143 -8.66 3.85 16.27
C GLN A 143 -7.96 4.15 17.57
N MET A 144 -7.80 5.45 17.85
CA MET A 144 -7.34 5.95 19.15
C MET A 144 -8.31 7.00 19.67
N TYR A 145 -8.48 7.00 21.00
CA TYR A 145 -9.39 7.94 21.68
C TYR A 145 -9.06 9.42 21.43
N GLN A 146 -7.81 9.72 21.11
CA GLN A 146 -7.29 11.09 21.06
C GLN A 146 -7.29 11.71 19.66
N ASP A 147 -7.58 10.94 18.61
CA ASP A 147 -7.60 11.47 17.26
C ASP A 147 -8.78 10.91 16.45
N ASN A 148 -8.93 11.39 15.21
CA ASN A 148 -9.99 10.97 14.31
C ASN A 148 -9.44 10.15 13.14
N ILE A 149 -8.22 9.61 13.27
CA ILE A 149 -7.59 8.78 12.25
C ILE A 149 -8.05 7.34 12.43
N TRP A 150 -8.38 6.69 11.32
CA TRP A 150 -8.76 5.28 11.30
C TRP A 150 -8.41 4.64 9.96
N PHE A 151 -8.46 3.30 9.92
CA PHE A 151 -8.09 2.49 8.78
C PHE A 151 -9.30 1.74 8.24
N ARG A 152 -9.39 1.66 6.91
CA ARG A 152 -10.31 0.78 6.20
C ARG A 152 -9.51 -0.25 5.42
N PHE A 153 -9.86 -1.52 5.56
CA PHE A 153 -9.17 -2.62 4.91
C PHE A 153 -9.89 -3.07 3.63
N PRO A 154 -9.19 -3.78 2.70
CA PRO A 154 -9.78 -4.24 1.46
C PRO A 154 -11.04 -5.09 1.68
N GLY A 155 -12.09 -4.77 0.95
CA GLY A 155 -13.39 -5.46 1.05
C GLY A 155 -14.36 -4.86 2.04
N GLU A 156 -13.94 -3.89 2.87
CA GLU A 156 -14.82 -3.20 3.82
C GLU A 156 -15.54 -2.01 3.16
N LEU A 157 -16.79 -1.78 3.61
CA LEU A 157 -17.59 -0.61 3.24
C LEU A 157 -17.82 0.33 4.43
N LEU A 158 -17.01 0.15 5.49
CA LEU A 158 -17.13 0.87 6.75
C LEU A 158 -16.96 2.39 6.57
N THR A 159 -17.77 3.16 7.29
CA THR A 159 -17.70 4.62 7.36
C THR A 159 -17.33 5.07 8.77
N TYR A 160 -16.85 6.30 8.93
CA TYR A 160 -16.46 6.84 10.25
C TYR A 160 -17.61 6.80 11.28
N LYS A 161 -18.86 6.97 10.83
CA LYS A 161 -20.04 6.95 11.71
C LYS A 161 -20.38 5.57 12.25
N GLU A 162 -19.94 4.51 11.56
CA GLU A 162 -20.20 3.12 11.92
C GLU A 162 -19.10 2.54 12.82
N LEU A 163 -17.98 3.26 12.97
CA LEU A 163 -16.90 2.84 13.85
C LEU A 163 -17.40 2.77 15.29
N LYS A 164 -17.14 1.64 15.95
CA LYS A 164 -17.33 1.47 17.38
C LYS A 164 -15.94 1.51 18.01
N TYR A 165 -15.79 2.31 19.05
CA TYR A 165 -14.59 2.28 19.88
C TYR A 165 -14.56 0.94 20.62
N VAL A 166 -13.47 0.22 20.43
CA VAL A 166 -13.19 -1.06 21.13
C VAL A 166 -12.41 -0.79 22.39
#